data_464628f31d4ad80acff0fba4aaef3c35
#
_entry.id   464628f31d4ad80acff0fba4aaef3c35
#
_cell.length_a   1.000
_cell.length_b   1.000
_cell.length_c   1.000
_cell.angle_alpha   90.00
_cell.angle_beta   90.00
_cell.angle_gamma   90.00
#
_symmetry.space_group_name_H-M   'P 1'
#
loop_
_entity.id
_entity.type
_entity.pdbx_description
1 polymer ?
#
loop_
_entity_poly.entity_id
_entity_poly.type
_entity_poly.pdbx_seq_one_letter_code
_entity_poly.pdbx_strand_id
1 'polypeptide(L)'
;MNNAGFSLYDAVSECVRRYGSADFPAAEVETTVNDIYRRYSASHGSCAFHPDGTSSVPKSAKSAKSATPFPKMAQKEAEYGECDDIELDNTLLPCFDENIYDHLPPLLTDILKCAYSRTDRDILLISSLTLLSSVSPGVKGSLGEHDYTPAFYSIITGGSGSGKGRIAALQRMLEPWQQYIYDNSRHQVEEYEELQEAYDNYKMHKRQKQTSKQPLGPAPSKPKVVKQRNLALTGNVTQARLVELLEANYPYTSCMVDTEMETVLSMFSQDFGKYNDVLNKSYHHEPVGSSTKSSGSFMVKRPNLALLLSGTPAMLPRLIPSTENGLFSRILMYRIPGSGTYRPLTSADDSPAASEYFESWGQRVLDIGVFLDNSPTWVKFSDAQRKRLDRFFEREYYNVRSFGNEDMESTVLRY
;
A
#
# COMPACT_ATOMS: atom_id res chain seq x y z
N MET A 1 -17.93 28.53 -2.62
CA MET A 1 -18.54 29.86 -2.43
C MET A 1 -17.50 30.98 -2.34
N ASN A 2 -16.43 30.86 -1.55
CA ASN A 2 -15.38 31.87 -1.46
C ASN A 2 -14.77 32.22 -2.84
N ASN A 3 -14.40 31.23 -3.66
CA ASN A 3 -13.83 31.42 -5.00
C ASN A 3 -14.84 31.94 -6.05
N ALA A 4 -16.15 31.94 -5.73
CA ALA A 4 -17.19 32.42 -6.61
C ALA A 4 -17.63 33.88 -6.30
N GLY A 5 -16.91 34.57 -5.41
CA GLY A 5 -17.17 35.98 -5.08
C GLY A 5 -18.38 36.21 -4.15
N PHE A 6 -18.89 35.18 -3.48
CA PHE A 6 -19.92 35.33 -2.45
C PHE A 6 -19.35 36.12 -1.27
N SER A 7 -20.15 37.01 -0.70
CA SER A 7 -19.78 37.63 0.57
C SER A 7 -19.76 36.57 1.69
N LEU A 8 -18.99 36.82 2.75
CA LEU A 8 -19.00 35.93 3.94
C LEU A 8 -20.41 35.74 4.48
N TYR A 9 -21.18 36.80 4.50
CA TYR A 9 -22.58 36.76 5.00
C TYR A 9 -23.47 35.84 4.15
N ASP A 10 -23.38 35.94 2.80
CA ASP A 10 -24.15 35.10 1.89
C ASP A 10 -23.72 33.63 1.98
N ALA A 11 -22.43 33.38 2.15
CA ALA A 11 -21.91 32.02 2.31
C ALA A 11 -22.37 31.39 3.63
N VAL A 12 -22.36 32.14 4.74
CA VAL A 12 -22.89 31.68 6.05
C VAL A 12 -24.36 31.38 5.94
N SER A 13 -25.15 32.35 5.40
CA SER A 13 -26.59 32.20 5.27
C SER A 13 -26.99 30.96 4.45
N GLU A 14 -26.32 30.73 3.32
CA GLU A 14 -26.60 29.57 2.47
C GLU A 14 -26.15 28.25 3.10
N CYS A 15 -25.01 28.23 3.81
CA CYS A 15 -24.58 27.04 4.55
C CYS A 15 -25.51 26.72 5.73
N VAL A 16 -25.95 27.70 6.49
CA VAL A 16 -26.94 27.50 7.57
C VAL A 16 -28.25 26.99 7.01
N ARG A 17 -28.70 27.54 5.88
CA ARG A 17 -29.95 27.09 5.22
C ARG A 17 -29.86 25.63 4.75
N ARG A 18 -28.70 25.17 4.26
CA ARG A 18 -28.51 23.82 3.73
C ARG A 18 -28.22 22.79 4.80
N TYR A 19 -27.43 23.16 5.80
CA TYR A 19 -26.81 22.22 6.72
C TYR A 19 -27.18 22.44 8.18
N GLY A 20 -27.86 23.55 8.51
CA GLY A 20 -28.35 23.79 9.86
C GLY A 20 -29.44 22.79 10.25
N SER A 21 -29.21 22.03 11.31
CA SER A 21 -30.15 21.05 11.87
C SER A 21 -30.04 21.02 13.38
N ALA A 22 -30.92 20.22 14.04
CA ALA A 22 -30.85 20.02 15.49
C ALA A 22 -29.51 19.39 15.93
N ASP A 23 -28.90 18.55 15.06
CA ASP A 23 -27.62 17.90 15.33
C ASP A 23 -26.42 18.76 14.89
N PHE A 24 -26.66 19.83 14.11
CA PHE A 24 -25.69 20.80 13.65
C PHE A 24 -26.24 22.23 13.83
N PRO A 25 -26.08 22.83 15.02
CA PRO A 25 -26.60 24.14 15.31
C PRO A 25 -26.06 25.22 14.37
N ALA A 26 -26.89 26.19 13.99
CA ALA A 26 -26.53 27.28 13.09
C ALA A 26 -25.22 28.01 13.50
N ALA A 27 -24.97 28.15 14.79
CA ALA A 27 -23.77 28.77 15.33
C ALA A 27 -22.49 27.98 15.03
N GLU A 28 -22.57 26.67 14.94
CA GLU A 28 -21.43 25.78 14.60
C GLU A 28 -21.13 25.85 13.11
N VAL A 29 -22.18 25.87 12.25
CA VAL A 29 -22.05 26.08 10.80
C VAL A 29 -21.45 27.47 10.55
N GLU A 30 -21.92 28.50 11.22
CA GLU A 30 -21.39 29.85 11.11
C GLU A 30 -19.90 29.93 11.49
N THR A 31 -19.52 29.31 12.61
CA THR A 31 -18.13 29.27 13.06
C THR A 31 -17.22 28.58 12.02
N THR A 32 -17.68 27.47 11.48
CA THR A 32 -16.94 26.70 10.46
C THR A 32 -16.76 27.50 9.18
N VAL A 33 -17.81 28.15 8.68
CA VAL A 33 -17.76 28.96 7.46
C VAL A 33 -16.89 30.20 7.66
N ASN A 34 -16.96 30.87 8.80
CA ASN A 34 -16.11 31.99 9.15
C ASN A 34 -14.63 31.59 9.19
N ASP A 35 -14.33 30.42 9.73
CA ASP A 35 -12.96 29.91 9.81
C ASP A 35 -12.41 29.57 8.43
N ILE A 36 -13.19 28.95 7.56
CA ILE A 36 -12.84 28.68 6.16
C ILE A 36 -12.60 30.00 5.39
N TYR A 37 -13.49 30.97 5.53
CA TYR A 37 -13.32 32.27 4.87
C TYR A 37 -12.06 33.00 5.34
N ARG A 38 -11.75 32.96 6.62
CA ARG A 38 -10.54 33.57 7.18
C ARG A 38 -9.26 32.90 6.65
N ARG A 39 -9.27 31.58 6.53
CA ARG A 39 -8.11 30.81 6.03
C ARG A 39 -7.85 31.06 4.53
N TYR A 40 -8.89 31.25 3.74
CA TYR A 40 -8.79 31.40 2.29
C TYR A 40 -9.02 32.81 1.77
N SER A 41 -9.11 33.80 2.64
CA SER A 41 -9.29 35.21 2.24
C SER A 41 -8.15 35.79 1.39
N ALA A 42 -6.96 35.19 1.45
CA ALA A 42 -5.80 35.62 0.66
C ALA A 42 -5.79 35.06 -0.78
N SER A 43 -6.65 34.08 -1.10
CA SER A 43 -6.68 33.41 -2.40
C SER A 43 -7.88 33.79 -3.26
N HIS A 44 -8.37 35.03 -3.16
CA HIS A 44 -9.42 35.52 -4.05
C HIS A 44 -8.92 35.64 -5.49
N GLY A 45 -9.16 34.61 -6.29
CA GLY A 45 -9.04 34.70 -7.73
C GLY A 45 -10.08 35.67 -8.28
N SER A 46 -9.70 36.48 -9.28
CA SER A 46 -10.50 37.52 -9.92
C SER A 46 -11.60 37.00 -10.86
N CYS A 47 -12.35 35.99 -10.46
CA CYS A 47 -13.53 35.50 -11.18
C CYS A 47 -14.80 36.09 -10.56
N ALA A 48 -15.27 37.19 -11.10
CA ALA A 48 -16.60 37.70 -10.80
C ALA A 48 -17.66 36.79 -11.46
N PHE A 49 -18.54 36.22 -10.67
CA PHE A 49 -19.69 35.47 -11.17
C PHE A 49 -20.84 36.49 -11.43
N HIS A 50 -21.27 36.64 -12.68
CA HIS A 50 -22.49 37.36 -13.02
C HIS A 50 -23.70 36.45 -12.92
N PRO A 51 -24.83 36.93 -12.36
CA PRO A 51 -26.03 36.10 -12.15
C PRO A 51 -26.70 35.62 -13.47
N ASP A 52 -26.28 36.08 -14.61
CA ASP A 52 -26.86 35.81 -15.93
C ASP A 52 -26.08 34.75 -16.74
N GLY A 53 -25.16 34.00 -16.13
CA GLY A 53 -24.53 32.83 -16.77
C GLY A 53 -23.52 33.13 -17.88
N THR A 54 -23.06 34.39 -18.03
CA THR A 54 -22.03 34.75 -19.03
C THR A 54 -20.69 34.99 -18.34
N SER A 55 -19.70 34.12 -18.59
CA SER A 55 -18.33 34.31 -18.17
C SER A 55 -17.56 35.18 -19.15
N SER A 56 -17.09 36.34 -18.72
CA SER A 56 -16.15 37.17 -19.50
C SER A 56 -14.72 36.83 -19.14
N VAL A 57 -13.99 36.22 -20.08
CA VAL A 57 -12.55 36.01 -19.99
C VAL A 57 -11.85 37.29 -20.49
N PRO A 58 -10.95 37.91 -19.73
CA PRO A 58 -10.15 39.02 -20.24
C PRO A 58 -9.09 38.53 -21.25
N LYS A 59 -9.18 38.98 -22.49
CA LYS A 59 -8.13 38.86 -23.50
C LYS A 59 -7.08 39.95 -23.28
N SER A 60 -5.83 39.59 -23.11
CA SER A 60 -4.68 40.42 -23.44
C SER A 60 -3.53 39.51 -23.87
N ALA A 61 -3.10 39.53 -25.01
CA ALA A 61 -2.67 40.43 -26.09
C ALA A 61 -1.17 40.32 -26.37
N LYS A 62 -0.90 39.90 -27.63
CA LYS A 62 0.25 40.24 -28.50
C LYS A 62 1.59 39.54 -28.22
N SER A 63 2.03 38.73 -29.12
CA SER A 63 2.44 38.75 -30.54
C SER A 63 3.94 38.95 -30.72
N ALA A 64 4.59 38.01 -31.40
CA ALA A 64 5.45 38.23 -32.57
C ALA A 64 6.10 36.87 -32.97
N LYS A 65 5.71 36.37 -34.16
CA LYS A 65 6.46 36.18 -35.42
C LYS A 65 7.92 35.69 -35.26
N SER A 66 8.47 34.69 -35.94
CA SER A 66 8.23 34.10 -37.26
C SER A 66 9.20 32.95 -37.51
N ALA A 67 8.78 32.10 -38.44
CA ALA A 67 9.58 31.36 -39.43
C ALA A 67 9.91 29.87 -39.14
N THR A 68 9.23 29.05 -39.91
CA THR A 68 9.46 27.65 -40.31
C THR A 68 10.75 27.46 -41.11
N PRO A 69 11.30 26.20 -41.31
CA PRO A 69 10.58 25.07 -41.87
C PRO A 69 10.90 23.69 -41.27
N PHE A 70 9.97 22.77 -41.51
CA PHE A 70 9.99 21.30 -41.31
C PHE A 70 10.98 20.55 -42.23
N PRO A 71 11.17 19.20 -42.20
CA PRO A 71 10.67 18.17 -41.29
C PRO A 71 11.71 17.09 -40.94
N LYS A 72 11.54 16.33 -39.89
CA LYS A 72 11.84 14.87 -39.82
C LYS A 72 11.13 14.21 -38.66
N MET A 73 10.48 13.05 -38.96
CA MET A 73 9.85 12.16 -38.04
C MET A 73 10.79 11.78 -36.89
N ALA A 74 10.38 12.04 -35.67
CA ALA A 74 10.93 11.48 -34.48
C ALA A 74 9.78 11.06 -33.56
N GLN A 75 9.99 9.96 -32.93
CA GLN A 75 9.13 9.23 -32.01
C GLN A 75 8.40 10.19 -31.05
N LYS A 76 7.09 10.01 -30.90
CA LYS A 76 6.31 10.68 -29.87
C LYS A 76 6.77 10.17 -28.50
N GLU A 77 7.70 10.86 -27.90
CA GLU A 77 7.77 10.97 -26.46
C GLU A 77 6.56 11.80 -26.02
N ALA A 78 5.71 11.24 -25.20
CA ALA A 78 4.64 11.99 -24.56
C ALA A 78 5.31 13.04 -23.68
N GLU A 79 5.24 14.32 -24.10
CA GLU A 79 5.49 15.45 -23.21
C GLU A 79 4.47 15.37 -22.06
N TYR A 80 4.91 14.82 -20.97
CA TYR A 80 4.28 15.11 -19.68
C TYR A 80 4.61 16.59 -19.40
N GLY A 81 3.62 17.46 -19.56
CA GLY A 81 3.74 18.83 -19.10
C GLY A 81 4.25 18.82 -17.66
N GLU A 82 5.21 19.68 -17.37
CA GLU A 82 5.61 20.02 -16.02
C GLU A 82 4.32 20.38 -15.29
N CYS A 83 3.86 19.50 -14.40
CA CYS A 83 2.85 19.85 -13.42
C CYS A 83 3.50 20.95 -12.59
N ASP A 84 3.01 22.17 -12.70
CA ASP A 84 3.31 23.23 -11.76
C ASP A 84 3.22 22.62 -10.37
N ASP A 85 4.31 22.65 -9.60
CA ASP A 85 4.35 22.22 -8.22
C ASP A 85 3.30 23.04 -7.47
N ILE A 86 2.11 22.46 -7.30
CA ILE A 86 1.13 22.99 -6.38
C ILE A 86 1.81 22.83 -5.01
N GLU A 87 2.35 23.91 -4.48
CA GLU A 87 2.74 23.99 -3.07
C GLU A 87 1.47 23.80 -2.23
N LEU A 88 1.11 22.51 -2.03
CA LEU A 88 0.10 22.16 -1.05
C LEU A 88 0.63 22.61 0.30
N ASP A 89 -0.11 23.49 0.95
CA ASP A 89 0.19 23.89 2.33
C ASP A 89 0.31 22.64 3.19
N ASN A 90 1.55 22.24 3.48
CA ASN A 90 1.88 21.03 4.22
C ASN A 90 1.30 21.02 5.64
N THR A 91 0.79 22.15 6.13
CA THR A 91 0.11 22.24 7.43
C THR A 91 -1.30 21.66 7.41
N LEU A 92 -1.87 21.43 6.22
CA LEU A 92 -3.22 20.89 6.01
C LEU A 92 -3.25 19.39 5.77
N LEU A 93 -2.09 18.72 5.68
CA LEU A 93 -2.06 17.27 5.48
C LEU A 93 -2.51 16.54 6.75
N PRO A 94 -3.41 15.54 6.63
CA PRO A 94 -3.92 14.82 7.78
C PRO A 94 -2.80 14.01 8.46
N CYS A 95 -2.76 14.09 9.78
CA CYS A 95 -2.02 13.18 10.66
C CYS A 95 -3.04 12.31 11.38
N PHE A 96 -2.60 11.17 11.92
CA PHE A 96 -3.46 10.38 12.77
C PHE A 96 -3.89 11.13 14.01
N ASP A 97 -5.15 10.89 14.44
CA ASP A 97 -5.65 11.40 15.70
C ASP A 97 -4.84 10.82 16.87
N GLU A 98 -4.48 11.65 17.84
CA GLU A 98 -3.72 11.24 19.04
C GLU A 98 -4.43 10.09 19.79
N ASN A 99 -5.76 10.10 19.82
CA ASN A 99 -6.55 9.05 20.47
C ASN A 99 -6.28 7.64 19.92
N ILE A 100 -5.79 7.51 18.67
CA ILE A 100 -5.44 6.20 18.10
C ILE A 100 -4.34 5.53 18.93
N TYR A 101 -3.36 6.32 19.36
CA TYR A 101 -2.19 5.83 20.08
C TYR A 101 -2.50 5.34 21.50
N ASP A 102 -3.56 5.89 22.11
CA ASP A 102 -4.02 5.46 23.45
C ASP A 102 -4.71 4.08 23.42
N HIS A 103 -5.11 3.61 22.23
CA HIS A 103 -5.87 2.37 22.06
C HIS A 103 -5.11 1.28 21.30
N LEU A 104 -3.81 1.48 21.05
CA LEU A 104 -3.01 0.47 20.35
C LEU A 104 -2.75 -0.76 21.22
N PRO A 105 -2.66 -1.96 20.60
CA PRO A 105 -2.17 -3.15 21.28
C PRO A 105 -0.75 -2.93 21.86
N PRO A 106 -0.42 -3.60 22.99
CA PRO A 106 0.88 -3.40 23.67
C PRO A 106 2.09 -3.54 22.75
N LEU A 107 2.08 -4.50 21.82
CA LEU A 107 3.18 -4.70 20.87
C LEU A 107 3.43 -3.44 20.03
N LEU A 108 2.37 -2.86 19.45
CA LEU A 108 2.50 -1.64 18.64
C LEU A 108 2.90 -0.45 19.50
N THR A 109 2.28 -0.28 20.67
CA THR A 109 2.65 0.78 21.62
C THR A 109 4.14 0.72 21.93
N ASP A 110 4.66 -0.47 22.21
CA ASP A 110 6.07 -0.65 22.57
C ASP A 110 6.99 -0.37 21.37
N ILE A 111 6.68 -0.88 20.17
CA ILE A 111 7.45 -0.60 18.96
C ILE A 111 7.55 0.91 18.68
N LEU A 112 6.48 1.67 18.95
CA LEU A 112 6.42 3.10 18.69
C LEU A 112 7.12 3.97 19.73
N LYS A 113 7.59 3.42 20.87
CA LYS A 113 8.31 4.18 21.92
C LYS A 113 9.56 4.89 21.42
N CYS A 114 10.18 4.39 20.35
CA CYS A 114 11.36 5.01 19.75
C CYS A 114 11.02 6.19 18.82
N ALA A 115 9.74 6.54 18.64
CA ALA A 115 9.34 7.66 17.80
C ALA A 115 9.79 8.99 18.43
N TYR A 116 10.41 9.85 17.64
CA TYR A 116 10.92 11.15 18.09
C TYR A 116 10.00 12.33 17.70
N SER A 117 9.00 12.09 16.88
CA SER A 117 8.01 13.09 16.47
C SER A 117 6.66 12.44 16.16
N ARG A 118 5.60 13.26 16.09
CA ARG A 118 4.28 12.80 15.67
C ARG A 118 4.33 12.13 14.30
N THR A 119 4.95 12.78 13.33
CA THR A 119 5.10 12.26 11.97
C THR A 119 5.87 10.93 11.94
N ASP A 120 6.95 10.84 12.71
CA ASP A 120 7.72 9.59 12.81
C ASP A 120 6.89 8.47 13.42
N ARG A 121 6.05 8.78 14.41
CA ARG A 121 5.12 7.83 15.02
C ARG A 121 4.07 7.33 14.02
N ASP A 122 3.53 8.22 13.19
CA ASP A 122 2.58 7.86 12.11
C ASP A 122 3.24 6.92 11.08
N ILE A 123 4.46 7.26 10.62
CA ILE A 123 5.24 6.43 9.70
C ILE A 123 5.49 5.05 10.28
N LEU A 124 5.94 4.99 11.53
CA LEU A 124 6.22 3.72 12.21
C LEU A 124 4.97 2.89 12.41
N LEU A 125 3.82 3.51 12.72
CA LEU A 125 2.54 2.80 12.88
C LEU A 125 2.11 2.14 11.58
N ILE A 126 2.02 2.90 10.48
CA ILE A 126 1.61 2.38 9.17
C ILE A 126 2.57 1.27 8.71
N SER A 127 3.87 1.53 8.83
CA SER A 127 4.89 0.57 8.42
C SER A 127 4.82 -0.70 9.27
N SER A 128 4.66 -0.59 10.61
CA SER A 128 4.53 -1.75 11.50
C SER A 128 3.29 -2.57 11.17
N LEU A 129 2.14 -1.93 10.95
CA LEU A 129 0.90 -2.62 10.56
C LEU A 129 1.09 -3.40 9.26
N THR A 130 1.73 -2.78 8.25
CA THR A 130 1.98 -3.40 6.97
C THR A 130 2.94 -4.59 7.09
N LEU A 131 4.06 -4.40 7.79
CA LEU A 131 5.06 -5.45 7.99
C LEU A 131 4.51 -6.62 8.81
N LEU A 132 3.83 -6.35 9.93
CA LEU A 132 3.23 -7.38 10.79
C LEU A 132 2.08 -8.11 10.10
N SER A 133 1.38 -7.48 9.15
CA SER A 133 0.37 -8.17 8.34
C SER A 133 0.95 -9.34 7.55
N SER A 134 2.25 -9.32 7.22
CA SER A 134 2.93 -10.43 6.55
C SER A 134 3.29 -11.59 7.51
N VAL A 135 3.20 -11.37 8.82
CA VAL A 135 3.51 -12.37 9.87
C VAL A 135 2.24 -12.96 10.47
N SER A 136 1.21 -13.16 9.65
CA SER A 136 -0.11 -13.62 10.10
C SER A 136 -0.55 -14.91 9.40
N PRO A 137 0.25 -15.99 9.43
CA PRO A 137 -0.13 -17.25 8.80
C PRO A 137 -1.39 -17.81 9.47
N GLY A 138 -2.30 -18.39 8.67
CA GLY A 138 -3.52 -18.99 9.19
C GLY A 138 -4.57 -18.02 9.75
N VAL A 139 -4.30 -16.71 9.76
CA VAL A 139 -5.27 -15.70 10.21
C VAL A 139 -6.23 -15.36 9.07
N LYS A 140 -7.51 -15.41 9.35
CA LYS A 140 -8.59 -15.04 8.42
C LYS A 140 -9.66 -14.23 9.11
N GLY A 141 -10.37 -13.44 8.35
CA GLY A 141 -11.56 -12.74 8.79
C GLY A 141 -12.54 -12.59 7.64
N SER A 142 -13.81 -12.31 7.93
CA SER A 142 -14.80 -12.01 6.89
C SER A 142 -15.33 -10.59 7.05
N LEU A 143 -15.44 -9.91 5.93
CA LEU A 143 -16.09 -8.63 5.80
C LEU A 143 -17.08 -8.71 4.64
N GLY A 144 -18.38 -8.52 4.93
CA GLY A 144 -19.43 -8.80 3.95
C GLY A 144 -19.42 -10.27 3.53
N GLU A 145 -19.35 -10.51 2.23
CA GLU A 145 -19.36 -11.86 1.63
C GLU A 145 -17.95 -12.42 1.36
N HIS A 146 -16.90 -11.66 1.70
CA HIS A 146 -15.52 -12.01 1.36
C HIS A 146 -14.68 -12.39 2.57
N ASP A 147 -13.84 -13.41 2.38
CA ASP A 147 -12.83 -13.79 3.35
C ASP A 147 -11.49 -13.12 3.03
N TYR A 148 -10.94 -12.46 4.03
CA TYR A 148 -9.65 -11.77 3.94
C TYR A 148 -8.59 -12.45 4.80
N THR A 149 -7.36 -12.41 4.33
CA THR A 149 -6.15 -12.66 5.10
C THR A 149 -5.46 -11.31 5.33
N PRO A 150 -4.87 -11.04 6.49
CA PRO A 150 -4.12 -9.81 6.70
C PRO A 150 -3.02 -9.66 5.64
N ALA A 151 -3.09 -8.60 4.84
CA ALA A 151 -2.09 -8.25 3.84
C ALA A 151 -2.30 -6.78 3.44
N PHE A 152 -1.59 -5.85 4.09
CA PHE A 152 -1.74 -4.43 3.82
C PHE A 152 -0.89 -3.97 2.64
N TYR A 153 -1.43 -3.03 1.88
CA TYR A 153 -0.71 -2.23 0.90
C TYR A 153 -0.60 -0.80 1.41
N SER A 154 0.63 -0.31 1.57
CA SER A 154 0.87 1.04 2.07
C SER A 154 1.93 1.76 1.25
N ILE A 155 1.69 3.04 1.00
CA ILE A 155 2.66 3.93 0.35
C ILE A 155 2.87 5.15 1.24
N ILE A 156 4.12 5.43 1.55
CA ILE A 156 4.52 6.59 2.34
C ILE A 156 5.33 7.54 1.47
N THR A 157 4.82 8.75 1.26
CA THR A 157 5.50 9.75 0.44
C THR A 157 5.95 10.94 1.26
N GLY A 158 7.11 11.47 0.93
CA GLY A 158 7.67 12.65 1.58
C GLY A 158 8.92 13.17 0.88
N GLY A 159 9.29 14.40 1.15
CA GLY A 159 10.51 15.01 0.63
C GLY A 159 11.78 14.26 1.00
N SER A 160 12.90 14.64 0.44
CA SER A 160 14.21 14.15 0.88
C SER A 160 14.44 14.54 2.34
N GLY A 161 15.00 13.62 3.14
CA GLY A 161 15.26 13.87 4.56
C GLY A 161 14.02 13.86 5.48
N SER A 162 12.85 13.47 4.99
CA SER A 162 11.59 13.45 5.77
C SER A 162 11.45 12.28 6.76
N GLY A 163 12.51 11.51 7.04
CA GLY A 163 12.48 10.40 8.01
C GLY A 163 12.12 9.02 7.45
N LYS A 164 11.85 8.90 6.15
CA LYS A 164 11.49 7.62 5.49
C LYS A 164 12.53 6.50 5.69
N GLY A 165 13.79 6.82 5.90
CA GLY A 165 14.86 5.84 6.12
C GLY A 165 14.62 4.90 7.31
N ARG A 166 13.75 5.26 8.26
CA ARG A 166 13.39 4.39 9.38
C ARG A 166 12.62 3.15 8.97
N ILE A 167 11.96 3.17 7.81
CA ILE A 167 11.26 2.01 7.24
C ILE A 167 12.24 0.85 7.01
N ALA A 168 13.43 1.13 6.47
CA ALA A 168 14.45 0.12 6.25
C ALA A 168 14.96 -0.51 7.57
N ALA A 169 15.10 0.32 8.63
CA ALA A 169 15.46 -0.19 9.94
C ALA A 169 14.36 -1.04 10.56
N LEU A 170 13.09 -0.61 10.45
CA LEU A 170 11.93 -1.34 10.96
C LEU A 170 11.78 -2.73 10.33
N GLN A 171 12.14 -2.88 9.06
CA GLN A 171 12.09 -4.15 8.35
C GLN A 171 12.89 -5.27 9.04
N ARG A 172 13.94 -4.94 9.80
CA ARG A 172 14.77 -5.93 10.52
C ARG A 172 14.01 -6.78 11.51
N MET A 173 12.88 -6.28 12.03
CA MET A 173 12.04 -7.08 12.94
C MET A 173 11.43 -8.31 12.27
N LEU A 174 11.37 -8.36 10.91
CA LEU A 174 10.84 -9.52 10.17
C LEU A 174 11.91 -10.58 9.87
N GLU A 175 13.18 -10.25 9.93
CA GLU A 175 14.27 -11.13 9.51
C GLU A 175 14.22 -12.51 10.19
N PRO A 176 14.01 -12.65 11.53
CA PRO A 176 13.95 -13.95 12.17
C PRO A 176 12.78 -14.82 11.67
N TRP A 177 11.60 -14.22 11.41
CA TRP A 177 10.46 -14.93 10.84
C TRP A 177 10.72 -15.38 9.41
N GLN A 178 11.26 -14.50 8.58
CA GLN A 178 11.59 -14.79 7.19
C GLN A 178 12.65 -15.89 7.09
N GLN A 179 13.67 -15.83 7.94
CA GLN A 179 14.72 -16.85 8.02
C GLN A 179 14.17 -18.20 8.48
N TYR A 180 13.30 -18.22 9.50
CA TYR A 180 12.64 -19.45 9.97
C TYR A 180 11.86 -20.14 8.84
N ILE A 181 11.08 -19.41 8.05
CA ILE A 181 10.32 -19.97 6.92
C ILE A 181 11.26 -20.41 5.78
N TYR A 182 12.33 -19.65 5.55
CA TYR A 182 13.35 -20.03 4.58
C TYR A 182 14.03 -21.35 4.94
N ASP A 183 14.50 -21.49 6.17
CA ASP A 183 15.20 -22.69 6.63
C ASP A 183 14.29 -23.93 6.64
N ASN A 184 13.05 -23.77 7.13
CA ASN A 184 12.06 -24.86 7.09
C ASN A 184 11.77 -25.32 5.66
N SER A 185 11.68 -24.39 4.69
CA SER A 185 11.46 -24.77 3.30
C SER A 185 12.69 -25.38 2.65
N ARG A 186 13.89 -24.99 3.06
CA ARG A 186 15.15 -25.57 2.57
C ARG A 186 15.22 -27.05 2.96
N HIS A 187 14.96 -27.41 4.22
CA HIS A 187 14.91 -28.80 4.63
C HIS A 187 13.89 -29.63 3.84
N GLN A 188 12.72 -29.04 3.56
CA GLN A 188 11.70 -29.69 2.73
C GLN A 188 12.16 -29.89 1.28
N VAL A 189 12.95 -28.98 0.73
CA VAL A 189 13.53 -29.10 -0.63
C VAL A 189 14.60 -30.19 -0.64
N GLU A 190 15.48 -30.24 0.34
CA GLU A 190 16.51 -31.26 0.48
C GLU A 190 15.85 -32.67 0.56
N GLU A 191 14.84 -32.84 1.40
CA GLU A 191 14.07 -34.10 1.49
C GLU A 191 13.39 -34.46 0.16
N TYR A 192 12.80 -33.48 -0.52
CA TYR A 192 12.20 -33.69 -1.85
C TYR A 192 13.24 -34.15 -2.88
N GLU A 193 14.42 -33.58 -2.89
CA GLU A 193 15.51 -33.95 -3.83
C GLU A 193 15.96 -35.39 -3.59
N GLU A 194 16.14 -35.81 -2.34
CA GLU A 194 16.45 -37.20 -1.97
C GLU A 194 15.36 -38.19 -2.45
N LEU A 195 14.09 -37.85 -2.18
CA LEU A 195 12.95 -38.67 -2.61
C LEU A 195 12.83 -38.72 -4.15
N GLN A 196 13.11 -37.62 -4.83
CA GLN A 196 13.09 -37.53 -6.29
C GLN A 196 14.20 -38.39 -6.89
N GLU A 197 15.40 -38.34 -6.35
CA GLU A 197 16.53 -39.18 -6.76
C GLU A 197 16.21 -40.67 -6.60
N ALA A 198 15.68 -41.07 -5.44
CA ALA A 198 15.23 -42.44 -5.18
C ALA A 198 14.18 -42.91 -6.20
N TYR A 199 13.21 -42.05 -6.53
CA TYR A 199 12.19 -42.33 -7.52
C TYR A 199 12.75 -42.46 -8.94
N ASP A 200 13.66 -41.60 -9.32
CA ASP A 200 14.30 -41.66 -10.66
C ASP A 200 15.25 -42.85 -10.80
N ASN A 201 15.97 -43.19 -9.75
CA ASN A 201 16.78 -44.42 -9.69
C ASN A 201 15.91 -45.67 -9.83
N TYR A 202 14.76 -45.71 -9.15
CA TYR A 202 13.79 -46.81 -9.33
C TYR A 202 13.30 -46.92 -10.77
N LYS A 203 12.99 -45.79 -11.44
CA LYS A 203 12.56 -45.76 -12.84
C LYS A 203 13.67 -46.28 -13.79
N MET A 204 14.89 -45.88 -13.57
CA MET A 204 16.03 -46.35 -14.37
C MET A 204 16.19 -47.88 -14.21
N HIS A 205 16.18 -48.39 -12.97
CA HIS A 205 16.25 -49.83 -12.70
C HIS A 205 15.08 -50.61 -13.32
N LYS A 206 13.86 -50.04 -13.29
CA LYS A 206 12.69 -50.64 -13.93
C LYS A 206 12.86 -50.75 -15.45
N ARG A 207 13.42 -49.72 -16.11
CA ARG A 207 13.71 -49.74 -17.56
C ARG A 207 14.77 -50.77 -17.89
N GLN A 208 15.83 -50.89 -17.11
CA GLN A 208 16.93 -51.86 -17.33
C GLN A 208 16.47 -53.29 -17.07
N LYS A 209 15.59 -53.52 -16.09
CA LYS A 209 15.08 -54.85 -15.71
C LYS A 209 13.91 -55.36 -16.55
N GLN A 210 13.40 -54.58 -17.50
CA GLN A 210 12.44 -55.10 -18.50
C GLN A 210 13.04 -56.27 -19.32
N THR A 211 14.38 -56.42 -19.27
CA THR A 211 15.13 -57.54 -19.90
C THR A 211 15.50 -58.65 -18.90
N SER A 212 15.29 -58.52 -17.58
CA SER A 212 15.67 -59.53 -16.58
C SER A 212 14.47 -59.81 -15.64
N LYS A 213 14.17 -61.11 -15.34
CA LYS A 213 13.06 -61.58 -14.52
C LYS A 213 13.20 -61.39 -13.00
N GLN A 214 14.00 -60.46 -12.52
CA GLN A 214 14.13 -60.21 -11.08
C GLN A 214 13.03 -59.30 -10.55
N PRO A 215 12.39 -59.60 -9.40
CA PRO A 215 11.36 -58.75 -8.80
C PRO A 215 11.96 -57.42 -8.36
N LEU A 216 11.30 -56.36 -8.75
CA LEU A 216 11.53 -55.02 -8.22
C LEU A 216 10.74 -54.88 -6.90
N GLY A 217 11.31 -54.22 -5.89
CA GLY A 217 10.61 -53.80 -4.70
C GLY A 217 9.42 -52.89 -5.01
N PRO A 218 8.59 -52.55 -4.02
CA PRO A 218 7.45 -51.68 -4.19
C PRO A 218 7.89 -50.32 -4.80
N ALA A 219 7.10 -49.82 -5.74
CA ALA A 219 7.39 -48.54 -6.40
C ALA A 219 7.28 -47.38 -5.40
N PRO A 220 8.29 -46.52 -5.22
CA PRO A 220 8.14 -45.32 -4.44
C PRO A 220 7.09 -44.38 -5.08
N SER A 221 6.35 -43.68 -4.26
CA SER A 221 5.43 -42.64 -4.74
C SER A 221 6.19 -41.49 -5.35
N LYS A 222 5.67 -40.90 -6.44
CA LYS A 222 6.27 -39.69 -6.98
C LYS A 222 6.16 -38.56 -5.96
N PRO A 223 7.28 -37.95 -5.55
CA PRO A 223 7.25 -36.86 -4.57
C PRO A 223 6.56 -35.62 -5.15
N LYS A 224 5.91 -34.85 -4.27
CA LYS A 224 5.36 -33.54 -4.66
C LYS A 224 6.49 -32.54 -4.74
N VAL A 225 6.46 -31.73 -5.80
CA VAL A 225 7.44 -30.64 -5.97
C VAL A 225 7.33 -29.66 -4.80
N VAL A 226 8.43 -29.44 -4.11
CA VAL A 226 8.60 -28.42 -3.08
C VAL A 226 9.51 -27.34 -3.64
N LYS A 227 9.20 -26.08 -3.36
CA LYS A 227 9.98 -24.93 -3.78
C LYS A 227 10.52 -24.19 -2.56
N GLN A 228 11.74 -23.68 -2.69
CA GLN A 228 12.34 -22.81 -1.68
C GLN A 228 11.46 -21.56 -1.49
N ARG A 229 11.11 -21.24 -0.24
CA ARG A 229 10.37 -20.03 0.12
C ARG A 229 11.31 -18.88 0.40
N ASN A 230 10.93 -17.70 -0.06
CA ASN A 230 11.60 -16.44 0.28
C ASN A 230 10.51 -15.38 0.42
N LEU A 231 10.16 -15.03 1.66
CA LEU A 231 9.07 -14.11 1.94
C LEU A 231 9.47 -12.65 1.71
N ALA A 232 10.77 -12.31 1.82
CA ALA A 232 11.28 -10.97 1.55
C ALA A 232 11.39 -10.75 0.03
N LEU A 233 10.62 -9.82 -0.50
CA LEU A 233 10.64 -9.46 -1.92
C LEU A 233 11.18 -8.04 -2.09
N THR A 234 11.97 -7.85 -3.14
CA THR A 234 12.49 -6.54 -3.56
C THR A 234 11.67 -5.98 -4.71
N GLY A 235 11.66 -4.65 -4.88
CA GLY A 235 10.90 -3.97 -5.91
C GLY A 235 11.36 -4.23 -7.35
N ASN A 236 12.55 -4.81 -7.56
CA ASN A 236 13.11 -5.08 -8.90
C ASN A 236 12.74 -6.48 -9.47
N VAL A 237 11.71 -7.11 -8.96
CA VAL A 237 11.23 -8.43 -9.40
C VAL A 237 10.39 -8.29 -10.67
N THR A 238 10.62 -9.12 -11.70
CA THR A 238 9.72 -9.15 -12.88
C THR A 238 8.34 -9.71 -12.54
N GLN A 239 7.31 -9.36 -13.30
CA GLN A 239 5.94 -9.86 -13.05
C GLN A 239 5.88 -11.41 -13.01
N ALA A 240 6.51 -12.08 -13.94
CA ALA A 240 6.53 -13.54 -13.98
C ALA A 240 7.22 -14.13 -12.74
N ARG A 241 8.35 -13.53 -12.31
CA ARG A 241 9.06 -13.95 -11.12
C ARG A 241 8.27 -13.66 -9.83
N LEU A 242 7.53 -12.55 -9.78
CA LEU A 242 6.63 -12.25 -8.67
C LEU A 242 5.59 -13.36 -8.51
N VAL A 243 4.89 -13.75 -9.59
CA VAL A 243 3.92 -14.84 -9.55
C VAL A 243 4.55 -16.17 -9.12
N GLU A 244 5.74 -16.49 -9.61
CA GLU A 244 6.49 -17.69 -9.20
C GLU A 244 6.81 -17.69 -7.70
N LEU A 245 7.27 -16.54 -7.17
CA LEU A 245 7.58 -16.39 -5.74
C LEU A 245 6.31 -16.47 -4.88
N LEU A 246 5.22 -15.85 -5.31
CA LEU A 246 3.92 -15.96 -4.61
C LEU A 246 3.42 -17.41 -4.56
N GLU A 247 3.66 -18.19 -5.63
CA GLU A 247 3.32 -19.62 -5.65
C GLU A 247 4.21 -20.42 -4.67
N ALA A 248 5.52 -20.18 -4.71
CA ALA A 248 6.48 -20.87 -3.83
C ALA A 248 6.23 -20.55 -2.35
N ASN A 249 5.88 -19.30 -2.04
CA ASN A 249 5.67 -18.83 -0.68
C ASN A 249 4.33 -19.27 -0.08
N TYR A 250 3.34 -19.65 -0.90
CA TYR A 250 2.04 -20.08 -0.37
C TYR A 250 2.18 -21.22 0.66
N PRO A 251 1.48 -21.20 1.80
CA PRO A 251 0.38 -20.31 2.19
C PRO A 251 0.81 -19.01 2.92
N TYR A 252 2.10 -18.77 3.09
CA TYR A 252 2.62 -17.60 3.81
C TYR A 252 2.47 -16.33 2.98
N THR A 253 2.44 -15.19 3.67
CA THR A 253 2.36 -13.88 3.04
C THR A 253 3.75 -13.39 2.65
N SER A 254 3.96 -13.11 1.38
CA SER A 254 5.15 -12.42 0.89
C SER A 254 5.11 -10.95 1.31
N CYS A 255 6.27 -10.37 1.61
CA CYS A 255 6.38 -8.96 1.97
C CYS A 255 7.31 -8.24 0.99
N MET A 256 6.78 -7.35 0.19
CA MET A 256 7.57 -6.48 -0.68
C MET A 256 7.78 -5.14 0.00
N VAL A 257 9.03 -4.83 0.31
CA VAL A 257 9.41 -3.54 0.89
C VAL A 257 10.40 -2.85 -0.03
N ASP A 258 10.08 -1.62 -0.44
CA ASP A 258 11.02 -0.80 -1.19
C ASP A 258 10.97 0.65 -0.69
N THR A 259 12.10 1.15 -0.22
CA THR A 259 12.24 2.52 0.28
C THR A 259 12.51 3.52 -0.82
N GLU A 260 12.76 3.04 -2.04
CA GLU A 260 12.96 3.82 -3.26
C GLU A 260 11.96 3.40 -4.33
N MET A 261 10.75 3.95 -4.26
CA MET A 261 9.65 3.63 -5.19
C MET A 261 10.07 3.68 -6.68
N GLU A 262 11.15 4.37 -7.03
CA GLU A 262 11.65 4.46 -8.40
C GLU A 262 12.05 3.09 -8.96
N THR A 263 12.58 2.21 -8.13
CA THR A 263 12.90 0.82 -8.49
C THR A 263 11.63 0.09 -8.95
N VAL A 264 10.57 0.18 -8.17
CA VAL A 264 9.27 -0.42 -8.50
C VAL A 264 8.68 0.22 -9.76
N LEU A 265 8.74 1.54 -9.89
CA LEU A 265 8.25 2.27 -11.07
C LEU A 265 8.95 1.82 -12.36
N SER A 266 10.27 1.57 -12.31
CA SER A 266 11.02 1.11 -13.48
C SER A 266 10.51 -0.24 -13.98
N MET A 267 10.12 -1.13 -13.07
CA MET A 267 9.56 -2.45 -13.41
C MET A 267 8.12 -2.33 -13.90
N PHE A 268 7.30 -1.48 -13.26
CA PHE A 268 5.95 -1.20 -13.69
C PHE A 268 5.88 -0.61 -15.11
N SER A 269 6.81 0.27 -15.47
CA SER A 269 6.84 0.89 -16.80
C SER A 269 7.07 -0.11 -17.94
N GLN A 270 7.77 -1.21 -17.67
CA GLN A 270 8.04 -2.25 -18.67
C GLN A 270 6.82 -3.13 -18.96
N ASP A 271 5.95 -3.37 -17.98
CA ASP A 271 4.82 -4.30 -18.07
C ASP A 271 3.63 -3.84 -17.19
N PHE A 272 3.34 -2.53 -17.20
CA PHE A 272 2.40 -1.85 -16.29
C PHE A 272 1.07 -2.58 -16.10
N GLY A 273 0.42 -2.96 -17.19
CA GLY A 273 -0.89 -3.62 -17.13
C GLY A 273 -0.85 -4.97 -16.40
N LYS A 274 0.23 -5.74 -16.56
CA LYS A 274 0.35 -7.06 -15.96
C LYS A 274 0.72 -6.99 -14.47
N TYR A 275 1.57 -6.04 -14.07
CA TYR A 275 1.89 -5.82 -12.66
C TYR A 275 0.67 -5.36 -11.87
N ASN A 276 -0.06 -4.39 -12.40
CA ASN A 276 -1.27 -3.88 -11.79
C ASN A 276 -2.31 -4.99 -11.57
N ASP A 277 -2.50 -5.87 -12.56
CA ASP A 277 -3.39 -7.03 -12.44
C ASP A 277 -2.96 -7.96 -11.30
N VAL A 278 -1.65 -8.28 -11.21
CA VAL A 278 -1.12 -9.14 -10.15
C VAL A 278 -1.35 -8.52 -8.76
N LEU A 279 -1.07 -7.23 -8.59
CA LEU A 279 -1.26 -6.55 -7.30
C LEU A 279 -2.74 -6.47 -6.91
N ASN A 280 -3.60 -6.10 -7.85
CA ASN A 280 -5.04 -6.01 -7.61
C ASN A 280 -5.64 -7.36 -7.21
N LYS A 281 -5.29 -8.43 -7.91
CA LYS A 281 -5.76 -9.79 -7.62
C LYS A 281 -5.16 -10.33 -6.32
N SER A 282 -3.89 -10.04 -6.04
CA SER A 282 -3.25 -10.47 -4.80
C SER A 282 -3.88 -9.83 -3.57
N TYR A 283 -4.34 -8.59 -3.68
CA TYR A 283 -5.05 -7.91 -2.59
C TYR A 283 -6.36 -8.60 -2.22
N HIS A 284 -7.10 -9.11 -3.21
CA HIS A 284 -8.34 -9.86 -3.00
C HIS A 284 -8.15 -11.37 -2.90
N HIS A 285 -6.91 -11.85 -2.86
CA HIS A 285 -6.58 -13.28 -2.87
C HIS A 285 -7.19 -14.04 -4.07
N GLU A 286 -7.40 -13.35 -5.19
CA GLU A 286 -7.90 -13.93 -6.42
C GLU A 286 -6.78 -14.68 -7.17
N PRO A 287 -7.12 -15.74 -7.94
CA PRO A 287 -6.10 -16.50 -8.66
C PRO A 287 -5.29 -15.65 -9.63
N VAL A 288 -3.96 -15.80 -9.56
CA VAL A 288 -3.02 -15.15 -10.46
C VAL A 288 -2.19 -16.19 -11.18
N GLY A 289 -2.04 -16.03 -12.50
CA GLY A 289 -1.23 -16.91 -13.31
C GLY A 289 -0.23 -16.15 -14.18
N SER A 290 0.88 -16.80 -14.48
CA SER A 290 1.85 -16.38 -15.49
C SER A 290 2.30 -17.56 -16.30
N SER A 291 2.45 -17.37 -17.61
CA SER A 291 2.93 -18.40 -18.52
C SER A 291 4.03 -17.80 -19.40
N THR A 292 5.23 -18.36 -19.31
CA THR A 292 6.39 -17.95 -20.11
C THR A 292 7.00 -19.15 -20.79
N LYS A 293 7.63 -18.94 -21.96
CA LYS A 293 8.30 -20.03 -22.71
C LYS A 293 9.48 -20.63 -21.96
N SER A 294 10.16 -19.82 -21.13
CA SER A 294 11.38 -20.22 -20.40
C SER A 294 11.08 -20.86 -19.05
N SER A 295 10.07 -20.37 -18.31
CA SER A 295 9.81 -20.76 -16.92
C SER A 295 8.57 -21.65 -16.77
N GLY A 296 7.83 -21.91 -17.86
CA GLY A 296 6.61 -22.68 -17.80
C GLY A 296 5.39 -21.87 -17.36
N SER A 297 4.39 -22.57 -16.85
CA SER A 297 3.12 -21.99 -16.39
C SER A 297 3.03 -22.08 -14.87
N PHE A 298 2.78 -20.96 -14.22
CA PHE A 298 2.58 -20.84 -12.77
C PHE A 298 1.18 -20.34 -12.51
N MET A 299 0.54 -20.85 -11.45
CA MET A 299 -0.78 -20.38 -11.01
C MET A 299 -0.86 -20.44 -9.49
N VAL A 300 -1.02 -19.30 -8.87
CA VAL A 300 -1.31 -19.16 -7.44
C VAL A 300 -2.81 -19.02 -7.27
N LYS A 301 -3.42 -19.91 -6.50
CA LYS A 301 -4.88 -19.89 -6.28
C LYS A 301 -5.30 -18.79 -5.30
N ARG A 302 -4.48 -18.52 -4.31
CA ARG A 302 -4.71 -17.49 -3.28
C ARG A 302 -3.38 -16.81 -2.96
N PRO A 303 -2.95 -15.85 -3.75
CA PRO A 303 -1.73 -15.10 -3.47
C PRO A 303 -1.91 -14.25 -2.22
N ASN A 304 -0.87 -14.18 -1.39
CA ASN A 304 -0.80 -13.34 -0.21
C ASN A 304 0.43 -12.43 -0.34
N LEU A 305 0.19 -11.13 -0.41
CA LEU A 305 1.23 -10.12 -0.57
C LEU A 305 0.96 -8.92 0.33
N ALA A 306 1.93 -8.54 1.15
CA ALA A 306 1.98 -7.25 1.81
C ALA A 306 2.93 -6.33 1.05
N LEU A 307 2.58 -5.06 0.90
CA LEU A 307 3.33 -4.09 0.09
C LEU A 307 3.58 -2.81 0.88
N LEU A 308 4.85 -2.46 1.09
CA LEU A 308 5.26 -1.22 1.74
C LEU A 308 6.25 -0.48 0.84
N LEU A 309 5.80 0.61 0.26
CA LEU A 309 6.63 1.45 -0.61
C LEU A 309 6.85 2.82 0.00
N SER A 310 8.01 3.41 -0.24
CA SER A 310 8.21 4.81 0.06
C SER A 310 8.94 5.55 -1.06
N GLY A 311 8.62 6.84 -1.22
CA GLY A 311 9.19 7.65 -2.28
C GLY A 311 8.89 9.13 -2.11
N THR A 312 9.15 9.91 -3.16
CA THR A 312 8.75 11.31 -3.21
C THR A 312 7.30 11.44 -3.69
N PRO A 313 6.57 12.51 -3.33
CA PRO A 313 5.20 12.71 -3.80
C PRO A 313 5.05 12.71 -5.32
N ALA A 314 6.03 13.20 -6.05
CA ALA A 314 6.04 13.22 -7.52
C ALA A 314 6.03 11.82 -8.18
N MET A 315 6.40 10.78 -7.44
CA MET A 315 6.40 9.41 -7.94
C MET A 315 5.01 8.77 -7.90
N LEU A 316 4.14 9.24 -7.00
CA LEU A 316 2.82 8.63 -6.78
C LEU A 316 1.93 8.66 -8.04
N PRO A 317 1.80 9.77 -8.79
CA PRO A 317 1.02 9.79 -10.04
C PRO A 317 1.59 8.86 -11.13
N ARG A 318 2.88 8.55 -11.09
CA ARG A 318 3.50 7.59 -12.03
C ARG A 318 3.16 6.15 -11.69
N LEU A 319 2.97 5.84 -10.40
CA LEU A 319 2.54 4.51 -9.95
C LEU A 319 1.03 4.33 -10.08
N ILE A 320 0.26 5.36 -9.77
CA ILE A 320 -1.20 5.37 -9.80
C ILE A 320 -1.65 6.55 -10.66
N PRO A 321 -1.66 6.39 -11.99
CA PRO A 321 -1.92 7.50 -12.91
C PRO A 321 -3.39 7.96 -12.91
N SER A 322 -4.31 7.20 -12.36
CA SER A 322 -5.75 7.51 -12.29
C SER A 322 -6.35 6.96 -11.02
N THR A 323 -7.35 7.65 -10.48
CA THR A 323 -8.19 7.19 -9.36
C THR A 323 -9.06 6.00 -9.75
N GLU A 324 -9.37 5.84 -11.03
CA GLU A 324 -10.04 4.66 -11.58
C GLU A 324 -9.15 3.40 -11.55
N ASN A 325 -7.83 3.59 -11.40
CA ASN A 325 -6.92 2.47 -11.23
C ASN A 325 -7.27 1.72 -9.94
N GLY A 326 -7.51 0.42 -10.06
CA GLY A 326 -7.87 -0.43 -8.94
C GLY A 326 -6.91 -0.39 -7.75
N LEU A 327 -5.64 -0.04 -7.95
CA LEU A 327 -4.66 0.13 -6.86
C LEU A 327 -5.01 1.31 -5.95
N PHE A 328 -5.57 2.40 -6.49
CA PHE A 328 -5.88 3.59 -5.71
C PHE A 328 -6.71 3.26 -4.46
N SER A 329 -7.76 2.48 -4.62
CA SER A 329 -8.68 2.10 -3.54
C SER A 329 -8.16 0.97 -2.65
N ARG A 330 -6.99 0.40 -2.90
CA ARG A 330 -6.42 -0.72 -2.15
C ARG A 330 -5.19 -0.36 -1.33
N ILE A 331 -4.68 0.85 -1.52
CA ILE A 331 -3.43 1.30 -0.90
C ILE A 331 -3.73 2.36 0.16
N LEU A 332 -3.26 2.13 1.37
CA LEU A 332 -3.20 3.14 2.41
C LEU A 332 -2.07 4.12 2.08
N MET A 333 -2.42 5.32 1.65
CA MET A 333 -1.47 6.36 1.28
C MET A 333 -1.28 7.34 2.43
N TYR A 334 -0.03 7.56 2.81
CA TYR A 334 0.34 8.57 3.79
C TYR A 334 1.35 9.54 3.20
N ARG A 335 1.02 10.82 3.21
CA ARG A 335 1.93 11.88 2.82
C ARG A 335 2.48 12.56 4.06
N ILE A 336 3.81 12.53 4.19
CA ILE A 336 4.52 13.16 5.31
C ILE A 336 4.34 14.68 5.19
N PRO A 337 3.77 15.36 6.21
CA PRO A 337 3.62 16.80 6.19
C PRO A 337 4.99 17.50 6.38
N GLY A 338 5.24 18.49 5.55
CA GLY A 338 6.43 19.35 5.66
C GLY A 338 7.76 18.71 5.24
N SER A 339 8.81 19.48 5.34
CA SER A 339 10.20 19.01 5.30
C SER A 339 10.57 18.43 6.66
N GLY A 340 11.39 17.38 6.68
CA GLY A 340 11.81 16.73 7.92
C GLY A 340 12.37 17.73 8.96
N THR A 341 12.16 17.43 10.22
CA THR A 341 12.68 18.23 11.33
C THR A 341 14.16 17.95 11.53
N TYR A 342 14.99 19.01 11.59
CA TYR A 342 16.41 18.84 11.91
C TYR A 342 16.57 18.19 13.28
N ARG A 343 17.33 17.11 13.35
CA ARG A 343 17.69 16.41 14.58
C ARG A 343 19.16 16.70 14.90
N PRO A 344 19.47 17.33 16.03
CA PRO A 344 20.86 17.52 16.46
C PRO A 344 21.55 16.17 16.67
N LEU A 345 22.78 16.02 16.20
CA LEU A 345 23.56 14.79 16.36
C LEU A 345 23.80 14.48 17.85
N THR A 346 23.93 15.52 18.67
CA THR A 346 24.16 15.43 20.14
C THR A 346 22.97 14.88 20.94
N SER A 347 21.77 14.77 20.33
CA SER A 347 20.58 14.25 21.03
C SER A 347 20.45 12.72 20.94
N ALA A 348 21.43 12.02 20.37
CA ALA A 348 21.37 10.59 20.05
C ALA A 348 22.31 9.71 20.90
N ASP A 349 23.06 10.29 21.82
CA ASP A 349 24.25 9.64 22.41
C ASP A 349 23.97 8.41 23.31
N ASP A 350 22.72 8.22 23.78
CA ASP A 350 22.38 7.08 24.66
C ASP A 350 21.27 6.13 24.08
N SER A 351 20.81 6.38 22.87
CA SER A 351 19.77 5.53 22.27
C SER A 351 20.39 4.50 21.33
N PRO A 352 19.99 3.22 21.38
CA PRO A 352 20.46 2.23 20.43
C PRO A 352 20.15 2.67 19.00
N ALA A 353 20.99 2.27 18.05
CA ALA A 353 20.73 2.51 16.64
C ALA A 353 19.33 1.99 16.30
N ALA A 354 18.61 2.70 15.41
CA ALA A 354 17.25 2.30 15.06
C ALA A 354 17.18 0.85 14.54
N SER A 355 18.22 0.40 13.83
CA SER A 355 18.36 -0.99 13.36
C SER A 355 18.41 -1.99 14.52
N GLU A 356 19.22 -1.74 15.56
CA GLU A 356 19.35 -2.61 16.73
C GLU A 356 18.05 -2.63 17.55
N TYR A 357 17.39 -1.47 17.68
CA TYR A 357 16.10 -1.40 18.36
C TYR A 357 15.07 -2.30 17.69
N PHE A 358 14.90 -2.20 16.39
CA PHE A 358 13.91 -3.00 15.69
C PHE A 358 14.32 -4.48 15.54
N GLU A 359 15.60 -4.78 15.45
CA GLU A 359 16.13 -6.15 15.48
C GLU A 359 15.79 -6.84 16.80
N SER A 360 15.83 -6.11 17.92
CA SER A 360 15.47 -6.65 19.25
C SER A 360 14.02 -7.14 19.35
N TRP A 361 13.11 -6.68 18.47
CA TRP A 361 11.73 -7.16 18.36
C TRP A 361 11.59 -8.44 17.54
N GLY A 362 12.63 -8.83 16.80
CA GLY A 362 12.59 -9.93 15.84
C GLY A 362 12.18 -11.26 16.47
N GLN A 363 12.69 -11.59 17.66
CA GLN A 363 12.32 -12.83 18.35
C GLN A 363 10.83 -12.85 18.71
N ARG A 364 10.28 -11.74 19.21
CA ARG A 364 8.86 -11.65 19.55
C ARG A 364 7.95 -11.75 18.33
N VAL A 365 8.38 -11.19 17.20
CA VAL A 365 7.69 -11.30 15.92
C VAL A 365 7.71 -12.76 15.42
N LEU A 366 8.86 -13.43 15.53
CA LEU A 366 8.99 -14.85 15.24
C LEU A 366 8.04 -15.70 16.10
N ASP A 367 8.03 -15.47 17.42
CA ASP A 367 7.17 -16.23 18.35
C ASP A 367 5.68 -16.07 18.00
N ILE A 368 5.26 -14.86 17.62
CA ILE A 368 3.89 -14.59 17.14
C ILE A 368 3.62 -15.35 15.83
N GLY A 369 4.53 -15.30 14.87
CA GLY A 369 4.40 -16.01 13.61
C GLY A 369 4.27 -17.51 13.78
N VAL A 370 5.13 -18.12 14.60
CA VAL A 370 5.10 -19.55 14.93
C VAL A 370 3.81 -19.94 15.66
N PHE A 371 3.36 -19.09 16.60
CA PHE A 371 2.09 -19.32 17.30
C PHE A 371 0.91 -19.33 16.32
N LEU A 372 0.82 -18.36 15.43
CA LEU A 372 -0.25 -18.24 14.45
C LEU A 372 -0.21 -19.33 13.38
N ASP A 373 0.98 -19.79 13.00
CA ASP A 373 1.14 -20.91 12.05
C ASP A 373 0.58 -22.22 12.61
N ASN A 374 0.71 -22.42 13.93
CA ASN A 374 0.18 -23.59 14.62
C ASN A 374 -1.26 -23.42 15.15
N SER A 375 -1.81 -22.21 15.09
CA SER A 375 -3.11 -21.88 15.68
C SER A 375 -3.97 -21.07 14.67
N PRO A 376 -4.61 -21.74 13.68
CA PRO A 376 -5.47 -21.06 12.74
C PRO A 376 -6.51 -20.19 13.44
N THR A 377 -6.50 -18.91 13.13
CA THR A 377 -7.28 -17.89 13.86
C THR A 377 -8.31 -17.26 12.93
N TRP A 378 -9.56 -17.23 13.39
CA TRP A 378 -10.64 -16.54 12.68
C TRP A 378 -11.06 -15.28 13.42
N VAL A 379 -10.83 -14.13 12.81
CA VAL A 379 -11.20 -12.82 13.36
C VAL A 379 -12.65 -12.51 13.00
N LYS A 380 -13.46 -12.16 14.00
CA LYS A 380 -14.87 -11.76 13.81
C LYS A 380 -15.14 -10.45 14.52
N PHE A 381 -15.87 -9.58 13.86
CA PHE A 381 -16.43 -8.41 14.52
C PHE A 381 -17.65 -8.79 15.35
N SER A 382 -17.77 -8.25 16.54
CA SER A 382 -19.03 -8.29 17.32
C SER A 382 -20.10 -7.43 16.60
N ASP A 383 -21.36 -7.65 16.93
CA ASP A 383 -22.47 -6.87 16.34
C ASP A 383 -22.35 -5.38 16.66
N ALA A 384 -21.83 -5.03 17.84
CA ALA A 384 -21.57 -3.63 18.22
C ALA A 384 -20.49 -3.00 17.36
N GLN A 385 -19.40 -3.74 17.07
CA GLN A 385 -18.32 -3.28 16.18
C GLN A 385 -18.82 -3.13 14.75
N ARG A 386 -19.59 -4.09 14.22
CA ARG A 386 -20.19 -3.99 12.89
C ARG A 386 -21.07 -2.75 12.76
N LYS A 387 -22.00 -2.53 13.69
CA LYS A 387 -22.86 -1.35 13.69
C LYS A 387 -22.10 -0.02 13.80
N ARG A 388 -20.92 -0.04 14.46
CA ARG A 388 -20.07 1.15 14.53
C ARG A 388 -19.37 1.41 13.19
N LEU A 389 -18.87 0.36 12.53
CA LEU A 389 -18.26 0.45 11.20
C LEU A 389 -19.28 0.88 10.15
N ASP A 390 -20.48 0.27 10.13
CA ASP A 390 -21.56 0.64 9.21
C ASP A 390 -21.89 2.13 9.32
N ARG A 391 -22.11 2.66 10.53
CA ARG A 391 -22.37 4.08 10.75
C ARG A 391 -21.22 4.98 10.33
N PHE A 392 -19.97 4.52 10.51
CA PHE A 392 -18.81 5.28 10.09
C PHE A 392 -18.74 5.35 8.56
N PHE A 393 -18.81 4.21 7.86
CA PHE A 393 -18.73 4.17 6.40
C PHE A 393 -19.93 4.83 5.72
N GLU A 394 -21.14 4.68 6.27
CA GLU A 394 -22.34 5.38 5.79
C GLU A 394 -22.15 6.89 5.84
N ARG A 395 -21.64 7.41 6.97
CA ARG A 395 -21.33 8.84 7.12
C ARG A 395 -20.28 9.29 6.10
N GLU A 396 -19.18 8.56 5.97
CA GLU A 396 -18.11 8.90 5.03
C GLU A 396 -18.60 8.84 3.58
N TYR A 397 -19.46 7.89 3.26
CA TYR A 397 -20.10 7.82 1.94
C TYR A 397 -20.90 9.08 1.62
N TYR A 398 -21.77 9.52 2.52
CA TYR A 398 -22.53 10.75 2.31
C TYR A 398 -21.66 12.01 2.29
N ASN A 399 -20.62 12.05 3.12
CA ASN A 399 -19.65 13.14 3.11
C ASN A 399 -18.98 13.25 1.72
N VAL A 400 -18.41 12.16 1.23
CA VAL A 400 -17.72 12.15 -0.08
C VAL A 400 -18.68 12.48 -1.21
N ARG A 401 -19.88 11.92 -1.20
CA ARG A 401 -20.92 12.19 -2.19
C ARG A 401 -21.32 13.67 -2.23
N SER A 402 -21.33 14.34 -1.09
CA SER A 402 -21.66 15.76 -1.01
C SER A 402 -20.65 16.65 -1.73
N PHE A 403 -19.41 16.19 -1.91
CA PHE A 403 -18.37 16.88 -2.69
C PHE A 403 -18.45 16.63 -4.20
N GLY A 404 -19.34 15.73 -4.67
CA GLY A 404 -19.51 15.41 -6.08
C GLY A 404 -18.29 14.73 -6.72
N ASN A 405 -17.49 14.03 -5.93
CA ASN A 405 -16.31 13.31 -6.41
C ASN A 405 -16.63 11.81 -6.55
N GLU A 406 -17.00 11.40 -7.77
CA GLU A 406 -17.39 10.02 -8.10
C GLU A 406 -16.29 8.99 -7.81
N ASP A 407 -15.02 9.36 -8.00
CA ASP A 407 -13.88 8.47 -7.76
C ASP A 407 -13.72 8.15 -6.27
N MET A 408 -13.87 9.16 -5.42
CA MET A 408 -13.84 8.99 -3.97
C MET A 408 -15.07 8.23 -3.47
N GLU A 409 -16.26 8.49 -4.06
CA GLU A 409 -17.49 7.75 -3.76
C GLU A 409 -17.30 6.25 -4.06
N SER A 410 -16.75 5.91 -5.22
CA SER A 410 -16.45 4.53 -5.61
C SER A 410 -15.45 3.85 -4.67
N THR A 411 -14.54 4.62 -4.07
CA THR A 411 -13.55 4.11 -3.12
C THR A 411 -14.21 3.75 -1.79
N VAL A 412 -15.07 4.62 -1.26
CA VAL A 412 -15.80 4.36 0.00
C VAL A 412 -16.75 3.18 -0.12
N LEU A 413 -17.40 3.00 -1.28
CA LEU A 413 -18.31 1.87 -1.54
C LEU A 413 -17.62 0.49 -1.59
N ARG A 414 -16.29 0.44 -1.61
CA ARG A 414 -15.54 -0.83 -1.61
C ARG A 414 -15.25 -1.37 -0.21
N TYR A 415 -15.50 -0.59 0.82
CA TYR A 415 -15.34 -0.96 2.23
C TYR A 415 -16.70 -1.13 2.91
#